data_e07b5a32913d5ca445b436c6d00563bf
#
_entry.id   e07b5a32913d5ca445b436c6d00563bf
#
_cell.length_a   1.000
_cell.length_b   1.000
_cell.length_c   1.000
_cell.angle_alpha   90.00
_cell.angle_beta   90.00
_cell.angle_gamma   90.00
#
_symmetry.space_group_name_H-M   'P 1'
#
loop_
_entity.id
_entity.type
_entity.pdbx_description
1 polymer ?
#
loop_
_entity_poly.entity_id
_entity_poly.type
_entity_poly.pdbx_seq_one_letter_code
_entity_poly.pdbx_strand_id
1 'polypeptide(L)'
;METGYSKWRKLDNAALAFPLVTDKNDTRVFRFYCQLKEKVNSDILQQALDQTMEKYPLFQAVLRKGLFWFYLERRDIHAIVKEEKRPPCSSLYIPDKKTLLFQVSYYKNRINFEVYHALTDGTGAMNFLSELVQNYLILAYPSADLPRVEQIEETTPGAQEEDSFSQYYSADLPKNKEKKLAAVKLKGEKLLHADMQITEIVIPVKETLAKARSYGVSITVFLTAMLLCSIHEEIPKNRQKRPIALMIPVNLRNYFPSQSMGNFFGWIEVGYTFADETVFQDVLESVKNQFKDKLDKEKVAMDMNGYVRLEKNPLVRAVPLEIKKYFMMAGANLGSRSVTAVYSNIGILRFPEEYKAYIDRFGIFASTNSLQLCSCSYEDQMVLGFTSKIPDDSIQKNFMRMLREEEIPYKEEKNDFPGCGEQNKKEEIKILQTFTFLCLAVAVICGMINYLMLETLNWFWFAAAGCACAWLVVNVAYFKRRNILKNLTWQLLIITVLCVLWDHFTGWKGWSIDFVFPFGTLTVLGSIPVIAGVSHLETEEYLYYLLQAAMIGCIPAILIWIRIVHYTLPSVLCTGISFLVLAGMFIFQKKDTLSEFRKKLRM
;
A
#
# COMPACT_ATOMS: atom_id res chain seq x y z
N MET A 1 -5.43 -24.01 -21.51
CA MET A 1 -4.42 -23.21 -22.23
C MET A 1 -3.56 -22.51 -21.21
N GLU A 2 -2.23 -22.71 -21.22
CA GLU A 2 -1.34 -21.90 -20.38
C GLU A 2 -1.41 -20.48 -20.93
N THR A 3 -2.08 -19.61 -20.19
CA THR A 3 -2.09 -18.17 -20.46
C THR A 3 -0.67 -17.69 -20.27
N GLY A 4 0.05 -17.23 -21.28
CA GLY A 4 1.47 -16.84 -21.23
C GLY A 4 1.93 -15.89 -20.11
N TYR A 5 1.10 -15.70 -19.06
CA TYR A 5 1.39 -14.90 -17.87
C TYR A 5 2.11 -15.70 -16.79
N SER A 6 3.02 -15.06 -16.08
CA SER A 6 3.81 -15.64 -15.00
C SER A 6 2.94 -16.01 -13.78
N LYS A 7 3.24 -17.13 -13.11
CA LYS A 7 2.59 -17.50 -11.84
C LYS A 7 2.85 -16.48 -10.72
N TRP A 8 3.95 -15.77 -10.80
CA TRP A 8 4.28 -14.67 -9.89
C TRP A 8 5.17 -13.65 -10.60
N ARG A 9 5.09 -12.39 -10.18
CA ARG A 9 5.92 -11.31 -10.71
C ARG A 9 6.49 -10.44 -9.60
N LYS A 10 7.57 -9.78 -9.90
CA LYS A 10 8.14 -8.75 -9.05
C LYS A 10 7.21 -7.53 -9.04
N LEU A 11 7.24 -6.77 -7.94
CA LEU A 11 6.74 -5.41 -7.97
C LEU A 11 7.67 -4.56 -8.84
N ASP A 12 7.09 -3.64 -9.58
CA ASP A 12 7.86 -2.57 -10.24
C ASP A 12 8.51 -1.65 -9.18
N ASN A 13 9.46 -0.85 -9.61
CA ASN A 13 10.27 -0.04 -8.69
C ASN A 13 9.41 0.92 -7.83
N ALA A 14 8.40 1.59 -8.43
CA ALA A 14 7.51 2.49 -7.69
C ALA A 14 6.65 1.74 -6.69
N ALA A 15 6.18 0.55 -7.04
CA ALA A 15 5.32 -0.27 -6.19
C ALA A 15 6.04 -0.82 -4.94
N LEU A 16 7.37 -0.94 -4.96
CA LEU A 16 8.15 -1.46 -3.82
C LEU A 16 7.94 -0.66 -2.53
N ALA A 17 7.69 0.64 -2.63
CA ALA A 17 7.51 1.50 -1.48
C ALA A 17 6.12 1.34 -0.84
N PHE A 18 5.06 1.11 -1.62
CA PHE A 18 3.70 1.15 -1.12
C PHE A 18 3.41 0.20 0.04
N PRO A 19 3.77 -1.10 0.00
CA PRO A 19 3.50 -2.01 1.12
C PRO A 19 4.25 -1.65 2.41
N LEU A 20 5.35 -0.89 2.28
CA LEU A 20 6.18 -0.49 3.40
C LEU A 20 5.64 0.75 4.12
N VAL A 21 4.96 1.64 3.38
CA VAL A 21 4.42 2.91 3.90
C VAL A 21 2.91 2.91 4.08
N THR A 22 2.22 1.84 3.67
CA THR A 22 0.78 1.68 3.90
C THR A 22 0.49 1.52 5.39
N ASP A 23 -0.43 2.32 5.90
CA ASP A 23 -0.88 2.24 7.28
C ASP A 23 -2.41 2.39 7.40
N LYS A 24 -2.92 2.60 8.61
CA LYS A 24 -4.35 2.75 8.87
C LYS A 24 -4.92 4.09 8.38
N ASN A 25 -4.06 5.10 8.27
CA ASN A 25 -4.45 6.45 7.92
C ASN A 25 -4.35 6.70 6.41
N ASP A 26 -3.38 6.04 5.77
CA ASP A 26 -3.21 6.10 4.32
C ASP A 26 -3.11 4.68 3.76
N THR A 27 -4.19 4.23 3.18
CA THR A 27 -4.36 2.88 2.66
C THR A 27 -3.65 2.66 1.34
N ARG A 28 -3.16 3.72 0.69
CA ARG A 28 -2.61 3.71 -0.67
C ARG A 28 -3.58 3.10 -1.70
N VAL A 29 -4.88 3.27 -1.44
CA VAL A 29 -5.95 2.92 -2.37
C VAL A 29 -6.41 4.19 -3.04
N PHE A 30 -6.60 4.12 -4.34
CA PHE A 30 -7.25 5.17 -5.09
C PHE A 30 -8.49 4.61 -5.77
N ARG A 31 -9.45 5.48 -6.00
CA ARG A 31 -10.74 5.17 -6.61
C ARG A 31 -10.89 5.95 -7.90
N PHE A 32 -11.20 5.25 -8.97
CA PHE A 32 -11.89 5.77 -10.13
C PHE A 32 -13.37 5.41 -10.03
N TYR A 33 -14.22 6.26 -10.57
CA TYR A 33 -15.62 5.91 -10.74
C TYR A 33 -16.17 6.42 -12.07
N CYS A 34 -17.20 5.75 -12.56
CA CYS A 34 -18.04 6.20 -13.67
C CYS A 34 -19.44 6.46 -13.13
N GLN A 35 -19.92 7.68 -13.29
CA GLN A 35 -21.29 8.06 -13.01
C GLN A 35 -22.11 7.83 -14.27
N LEU A 36 -23.09 6.96 -14.21
CA LEU A 36 -24.04 6.71 -15.29
C LEU A 36 -25.27 7.58 -15.15
N LYS A 37 -26.03 7.76 -16.24
CA LYS A 37 -27.33 8.45 -16.19
C LYS A 37 -28.41 7.59 -15.56
N GLU A 38 -28.31 6.26 -15.69
CA GLU A 38 -29.25 5.29 -15.14
C GLU A 38 -28.64 4.48 -13.98
N LYS A 39 -29.51 3.78 -13.22
CA LYS A 39 -29.07 2.93 -12.11
C LYS A 39 -28.29 1.73 -12.61
N VAL A 40 -27.25 1.38 -11.86
CA VAL A 40 -26.42 0.20 -12.15
C VAL A 40 -27.19 -1.08 -11.85
N ASN A 41 -27.16 -2.03 -12.81
CA ASN A 41 -27.61 -3.40 -12.59
C ASN A 41 -26.41 -4.25 -12.15
N SER A 42 -26.51 -4.84 -10.96
CA SER A 42 -25.43 -5.62 -10.33
C SER A 42 -25.06 -6.86 -11.13
N ASP A 43 -26.05 -7.54 -11.71
CA ASP A 43 -25.83 -8.82 -12.40
C ASP A 43 -25.14 -8.59 -13.77
N ILE A 44 -25.53 -7.52 -14.46
CA ILE A 44 -24.86 -7.09 -15.69
C ILE A 44 -23.44 -6.61 -15.37
N LEU A 45 -23.25 -5.87 -14.27
CA LEU A 45 -21.92 -5.42 -13.86
C LEU A 45 -21.01 -6.59 -13.49
N GLN A 46 -21.54 -7.67 -12.89
CA GLN A 46 -20.76 -8.88 -12.63
C GLN A 46 -20.31 -9.54 -13.95
N GLN A 47 -21.23 -9.70 -14.91
CA GLN A 47 -20.89 -10.26 -16.22
C GLN A 47 -19.84 -9.41 -16.95
N ALA A 48 -19.98 -8.09 -16.89
CA ALA A 48 -18.99 -7.16 -17.46
C ALA A 48 -17.62 -7.29 -16.77
N LEU A 49 -17.61 -7.47 -15.45
CA LEU A 49 -16.36 -7.68 -14.70
C LEU A 49 -15.70 -8.99 -15.12
N ASP A 50 -16.45 -10.07 -15.26
CA ASP A 50 -15.93 -11.37 -15.65
C ASP A 50 -15.27 -11.29 -17.03
N GLN A 51 -15.93 -10.66 -18.02
CA GLN A 51 -15.35 -10.40 -19.35
C GLN A 51 -14.10 -9.51 -19.29
N THR A 52 -14.10 -8.49 -18.43
CA THR A 52 -12.96 -7.60 -18.25
C THR A 52 -11.76 -8.35 -17.66
N MET A 53 -12.01 -9.25 -16.71
CA MET A 53 -10.96 -10.06 -16.08
C MET A 53 -10.29 -11.05 -17.04
N GLU A 54 -10.98 -11.51 -18.08
CA GLU A 54 -10.38 -12.33 -19.14
C GLU A 54 -9.30 -11.57 -19.91
N LYS A 55 -9.52 -10.27 -20.15
CA LYS A 55 -8.57 -9.38 -20.84
C LYS A 55 -7.45 -8.88 -19.92
N TYR A 56 -7.71 -8.77 -18.60
CA TYR A 56 -6.77 -8.23 -17.62
C TYR A 56 -6.41 -9.25 -16.51
N PRO A 57 -5.88 -10.44 -16.83
CA PRO A 57 -5.57 -11.46 -15.83
C PRO A 57 -4.47 -11.04 -14.83
N LEU A 58 -3.71 -9.98 -15.14
CA LEU A 58 -2.76 -9.34 -14.23
C LEU A 58 -3.37 -8.86 -12.91
N PHE A 59 -4.67 -8.50 -12.95
CA PHE A 59 -5.39 -8.03 -11.77
C PHE A 59 -5.75 -9.19 -10.81
N GLN A 60 -5.73 -10.45 -11.27
CA GLN A 60 -5.87 -11.64 -10.41
C GLN A 60 -4.62 -11.90 -9.58
N ALA A 61 -4.08 -10.87 -8.94
CA ALA A 61 -2.87 -10.95 -8.16
C ALA A 61 -3.11 -10.61 -6.69
N VAL A 62 -2.42 -11.33 -5.82
CA VAL A 62 -2.35 -11.07 -4.38
C VAL A 62 -0.94 -10.65 -4.00
N LEU A 63 -0.81 -9.74 -3.05
CA LEU A 63 0.48 -9.29 -2.57
C LEU A 63 1.03 -10.26 -1.51
N ARG A 64 2.22 -10.75 -1.75
CA ARG A 64 2.92 -11.69 -0.86
C ARG A 64 4.19 -11.07 -0.31
N LYS A 65 4.49 -11.43 0.91
CA LYS A 65 5.70 -10.99 1.60
C LYS A 65 6.82 -12.02 1.42
N GLY A 66 7.92 -11.60 0.78
CA GLY A 66 9.17 -12.34 0.73
C GLY A 66 10.07 -12.06 1.93
N LEU A 67 11.30 -12.59 1.92
CA LEU A 67 12.32 -12.30 2.93
C LEU A 67 12.92 -10.91 2.75
N PHE A 68 13.19 -10.52 1.51
CA PHE A 68 13.85 -9.25 1.16
C PHE A 68 12.92 -8.24 0.50
N TRP A 69 11.88 -8.71 -0.23
CA TRP A 69 10.93 -7.87 -0.98
C TRP A 69 9.54 -8.47 -0.98
N PHE A 70 8.54 -7.65 -1.32
CA PHE A 70 7.22 -8.12 -1.69
C PHE A 70 7.20 -8.60 -3.14
N TYR A 71 6.23 -9.44 -3.50
CA TYR A 71 5.96 -9.91 -4.86
C TYR A 71 4.45 -10.10 -5.05
N LEU A 72 4.02 -10.04 -6.30
CA LEU A 72 2.65 -10.34 -6.69
C LEU A 72 2.57 -11.80 -7.13
N GLU A 73 1.64 -12.53 -6.56
CA GLU A 73 1.37 -13.92 -6.87
C GLU A 73 0.00 -14.02 -7.52
N ARG A 74 -0.07 -14.60 -8.73
CA ARG A 74 -1.33 -14.84 -9.41
C ARG A 74 -2.12 -15.93 -8.70
N ARG A 75 -3.40 -15.66 -8.45
CA ARG A 75 -4.33 -16.60 -7.81
C ARG A 75 -5.64 -16.59 -8.57
N ASP A 76 -6.21 -17.77 -8.72
CA ASP A 76 -7.56 -17.93 -9.27
C ASP A 76 -8.59 -17.59 -8.19
N ILE A 77 -8.80 -16.27 -8.02
CA ILE A 77 -9.81 -15.73 -7.09
C ILE A 77 -10.83 -15.00 -7.95
N HIS A 78 -12.08 -15.46 -7.91
CA HIS A 78 -13.18 -14.81 -8.62
C HIS A 78 -13.46 -13.42 -8.01
N ALA A 79 -13.41 -12.38 -8.84
CA ALA A 79 -13.71 -11.02 -8.44
C ALA A 79 -15.24 -10.83 -8.39
N ILE A 80 -15.75 -10.44 -7.22
CA ILE A 80 -17.19 -10.29 -7.00
C ILE A 80 -17.55 -8.82 -6.87
N VAL A 81 -18.50 -8.37 -7.68
CA VAL A 81 -19.11 -7.04 -7.57
C VAL A 81 -19.87 -6.92 -6.24
N LYS A 82 -19.75 -5.78 -5.58
CA LYS A 82 -20.39 -5.53 -4.28
C LYS A 82 -21.12 -4.19 -4.29
N GLU A 83 -22.24 -4.15 -3.59
CA GLU A 83 -22.81 -2.86 -3.21
C GLU A 83 -21.86 -2.12 -2.27
N GLU A 84 -21.67 -0.83 -2.47
CA GLU A 84 -20.79 0.00 -1.65
C GLU A 84 -21.35 0.12 -0.22
N LYS A 85 -20.62 -0.39 0.78
CA LYS A 85 -20.99 -0.36 2.21
C LYS A 85 -19.87 0.16 3.10
N ARG A 86 -18.72 0.47 2.53
CA ARG A 86 -17.53 0.95 3.27
C ARG A 86 -17.12 2.32 2.75
N PRO A 87 -16.47 3.12 3.59
CA PRO A 87 -15.91 4.38 3.15
C PRO A 87 -15.01 4.20 1.92
N PRO A 88 -15.02 5.18 1.02
CA PRO A 88 -14.13 5.16 -0.14
C PRO A 88 -12.67 4.99 0.25
N CYS A 89 -11.90 4.36 -0.63
CA CYS A 89 -10.47 4.08 -0.43
C CYS A 89 -10.16 3.30 0.86
N SER A 90 -11.10 2.46 1.33
CA SER A 90 -10.84 1.53 2.43
C SER A 90 -9.73 0.55 2.07
N SER A 91 -9.01 0.04 3.08
CA SER A 91 -7.87 -0.85 2.85
C SER A 91 -8.26 -2.12 2.09
N LEU A 92 -7.65 -2.35 0.94
CA LEU A 92 -7.73 -3.56 0.12
C LEU A 92 -6.60 -4.54 0.46
N TYR A 93 -5.43 -4.01 0.79
CA TYR A 93 -4.31 -4.82 1.25
C TYR A 93 -4.43 -5.10 2.74
N ILE A 94 -4.58 -6.37 3.08
CA ILE A 94 -4.59 -6.85 4.46
C ILE A 94 -3.38 -7.78 4.60
N PRO A 95 -2.35 -7.44 5.39
CA PRO A 95 -1.19 -8.29 5.59
C PRO A 95 -1.57 -9.72 5.97
N ASP A 96 -0.88 -10.67 5.37
CA ASP A 96 -1.06 -12.11 5.57
C ASP A 96 -2.44 -12.68 5.12
N LYS A 97 -3.29 -11.90 4.42
CA LYS A 97 -4.49 -12.39 3.73
C LYS A 97 -4.26 -12.44 2.21
N LYS A 98 -4.91 -13.40 1.56
CA LYS A 98 -4.94 -13.54 0.11
C LYS A 98 -6.18 -12.84 -0.43
N THR A 99 -6.15 -11.52 -0.50
CA THR A 99 -7.23 -10.72 -1.07
C THR A 99 -6.77 -10.10 -2.38
N LEU A 100 -7.65 -9.99 -3.33
CA LEU A 100 -7.41 -9.19 -4.52
C LEU A 100 -7.07 -7.75 -4.10
N LEU A 101 -6.21 -7.11 -4.88
CA LEU A 101 -5.73 -5.75 -4.63
C LEU A 101 -6.61 -4.68 -5.27
N PHE A 102 -7.75 -5.08 -5.79
CA PHE A 102 -8.77 -4.20 -6.33
C PHE A 102 -10.17 -4.63 -5.89
N GLN A 103 -11.14 -3.74 -6.04
CA GLN A 103 -12.55 -4.01 -5.81
C GLN A 103 -13.38 -3.21 -6.80
N VAL A 104 -14.38 -3.88 -7.40
CA VAL A 104 -15.47 -3.23 -8.13
C VAL A 104 -16.69 -3.19 -7.22
N SER A 105 -17.28 -2.02 -7.09
CA SER A 105 -18.53 -1.84 -6.34
C SER A 105 -19.46 -0.88 -7.09
N TYR A 106 -20.73 -0.87 -6.70
CA TYR A 106 -21.70 0.07 -7.24
C TYR A 106 -22.49 0.77 -6.13
N TYR A 107 -22.92 1.97 -6.41
CA TYR A 107 -23.83 2.72 -5.54
C TYR A 107 -24.77 3.57 -6.39
N LYS A 108 -26.08 3.29 -6.34
CA LYS A 108 -27.08 3.94 -7.18
C LYS A 108 -26.75 3.81 -8.68
N ASN A 109 -26.32 4.89 -9.32
CA ASN A 109 -25.93 4.96 -10.73
C ASN A 109 -24.40 5.10 -10.93
N ARG A 110 -23.61 4.78 -9.92
CA ARG A 110 -22.15 4.91 -9.96
C ARG A 110 -21.48 3.54 -9.89
N ILE A 111 -20.61 3.26 -10.85
CA ILE A 111 -19.68 2.13 -10.85
C ILE A 111 -18.36 2.62 -10.25
N ASN A 112 -17.91 2.00 -9.16
CA ASN A 112 -16.66 2.33 -8.48
C ASN A 112 -15.61 1.24 -8.76
N PHE A 113 -14.42 1.67 -9.08
CA PHE A 113 -13.24 0.83 -9.18
C PHE A 113 -12.17 1.33 -8.22
N GLU A 114 -11.87 0.56 -7.19
CA GLU A 114 -10.84 0.84 -6.21
C GLU A 114 -9.67 -0.10 -6.41
N VAL A 115 -8.46 0.44 -6.34
CA VAL A 115 -7.25 -0.35 -6.52
C VAL A 115 -6.14 0.08 -5.55
N TYR A 116 -5.44 -0.91 -5.01
CA TYR A 116 -4.25 -0.70 -4.21
C TYR A 116 -3.07 -0.36 -5.12
N HIS A 117 -2.41 0.75 -4.86
CA HIS A 117 -1.42 1.35 -5.76
C HIS A 117 -0.20 0.45 -6.09
N ALA A 118 0.05 -0.61 -5.29
CA ALA A 118 1.09 -1.59 -5.61
C ALA A 118 0.73 -2.52 -6.79
N LEU A 119 -0.53 -2.55 -7.24
CA LEU A 119 -0.97 -3.37 -8.36
C LEU A 119 -0.75 -2.68 -9.71
N THR A 120 -1.14 -1.41 -9.78
CA THR A 120 -1.14 -0.60 -11.00
C THR A 120 -1.13 0.90 -10.70
N ASP A 121 -0.82 1.72 -11.69
CA ASP A 121 -0.94 3.18 -11.62
C ASP A 121 -2.27 3.70 -12.22
N GLY A 122 -2.39 5.04 -12.29
CA GLY A 122 -3.58 5.69 -12.83
C GLY A 122 -3.89 5.29 -14.28
N THR A 123 -2.88 5.06 -15.12
CA THR A 123 -3.06 4.66 -16.53
C THR A 123 -3.63 3.25 -16.62
N GLY A 124 -3.04 2.30 -15.90
CA GLY A 124 -3.54 0.93 -15.92
C GLY A 124 -4.94 0.80 -15.30
N ALA A 125 -5.22 1.57 -14.24
CA ALA A 125 -6.54 1.61 -13.62
C ALA A 125 -7.60 2.26 -14.55
N MET A 126 -7.23 3.31 -15.26
CA MET A 126 -8.10 3.97 -16.24
C MET A 126 -8.48 3.01 -17.39
N ASN A 127 -7.49 2.26 -17.92
CA ASN A 127 -7.73 1.27 -18.96
C ASN A 127 -8.69 0.17 -18.49
N PHE A 128 -8.47 -0.35 -17.27
CA PHE A 128 -9.35 -1.35 -16.69
C PHE A 128 -10.79 -0.85 -16.51
N LEU A 129 -10.97 0.35 -15.93
CA LEU A 129 -12.31 0.92 -15.75
C LEU A 129 -12.99 1.22 -17.08
N SER A 130 -12.25 1.74 -18.07
CA SER A 130 -12.81 2.02 -19.41
C SER A 130 -13.32 0.75 -20.07
N GLU A 131 -12.58 -0.34 -19.99
CA GLU A 131 -13.03 -1.65 -20.51
C GLU A 131 -14.24 -2.17 -19.74
N LEU A 132 -14.24 -2.06 -18.42
CA LEU A 132 -15.36 -2.50 -17.56
C LEU A 132 -16.65 -1.73 -17.90
N VAL A 133 -16.56 -0.41 -18.04
CA VAL A 133 -17.71 0.44 -18.39
C VAL A 133 -18.20 0.13 -19.79
N GLN A 134 -17.29 -0.08 -20.75
CA GLN A 134 -17.63 -0.47 -22.11
C GLN A 134 -18.38 -1.82 -22.13
N ASN A 135 -17.84 -2.86 -21.47
CA ASN A 135 -18.48 -4.16 -21.38
C ASN A 135 -19.86 -4.07 -20.70
N TYR A 136 -19.96 -3.27 -19.62
CA TYR A 136 -21.23 -3.06 -18.94
C TYR A 136 -22.27 -2.43 -19.84
N LEU A 137 -21.95 -1.37 -20.57
CA LEU A 137 -22.90 -0.65 -21.40
C LEU A 137 -23.32 -1.47 -22.62
N ILE A 138 -22.41 -2.22 -23.24
CA ILE A 138 -22.73 -3.15 -24.34
C ILE A 138 -23.71 -4.24 -23.87
N LEU A 139 -23.49 -4.79 -22.67
CA LEU A 139 -24.39 -5.80 -22.09
C LEU A 139 -25.73 -5.22 -21.63
N ALA A 140 -25.73 -4.01 -21.09
CA ALA A 140 -26.94 -3.36 -20.59
C ALA A 140 -27.85 -2.85 -21.73
N TYR A 141 -27.26 -2.47 -22.87
CA TYR A 141 -27.98 -1.87 -24.00
C TYR A 141 -27.64 -2.56 -25.33
N PRO A 142 -27.96 -3.85 -25.48
CA PRO A 142 -27.59 -4.62 -26.67
C PRO A 142 -28.18 -4.07 -27.97
N SER A 143 -29.32 -3.36 -27.92
CA SER A 143 -29.96 -2.76 -29.07
C SER A 143 -29.30 -1.43 -29.51
N ALA A 144 -28.37 -0.88 -28.75
CA ALA A 144 -27.71 0.39 -29.07
C ALA A 144 -26.49 0.22 -29.98
N ASP A 145 -26.09 -1.03 -30.26
CA ASP A 145 -24.95 -1.38 -31.12
C ASP A 145 -23.68 -0.52 -30.82
N LEU A 146 -23.33 -0.42 -29.56
CA LEU A 146 -22.23 0.42 -29.10
C LEU A 146 -20.88 -0.08 -29.66
N PRO A 147 -20.06 0.79 -30.25
CA PRO A 147 -18.80 0.38 -30.86
C PRO A 147 -17.79 -0.02 -29.76
N ARG A 148 -17.09 -1.15 -29.96
CA ARG A 148 -15.96 -1.52 -29.14
C ARG A 148 -14.74 -0.70 -29.50
N VAL A 149 -14.10 -0.13 -28.49
CA VAL A 149 -12.81 0.55 -28.60
C VAL A 149 -11.77 -0.24 -27.84
N GLU A 150 -10.74 -0.67 -28.50
CA GLU A 150 -9.62 -1.31 -27.84
C GLU A 150 -8.81 -0.25 -27.08
N GLN A 151 -8.82 -0.34 -25.76
CA GLN A 151 -8.08 0.56 -24.88
C GLN A 151 -6.56 0.27 -24.88
N ILE A 152 -6.20 -0.93 -25.28
CA ILE A 152 -4.81 -1.37 -25.42
C ILE A 152 -4.70 -2.12 -26.73
N GLU A 153 -3.74 -1.72 -27.58
CA GLU A 153 -3.35 -2.53 -28.73
C GLU A 153 -3.04 -3.96 -28.29
N GLU A 154 -3.26 -4.96 -29.15
CA GLU A 154 -2.95 -6.36 -28.82
C GLU A 154 -1.52 -6.50 -28.34
N THR A 155 -1.36 -6.61 -27.01
CA THR A 155 -0.07 -6.69 -26.36
C THR A 155 0.20 -8.10 -25.86
N THR A 156 1.45 -8.53 -25.96
CA THR A 156 1.81 -9.83 -25.39
C THR A 156 1.72 -9.79 -23.86
N PRO A 157 1.34 -10.90 -23.21
CA PRO A 157 1.34 -10.99 -21.74
C PRO A 157 2.65 -10.53 -21.10
N GLY A 158 3.78 -10.82 -21.72
CA GLY A 158 5.09 -10.40 -21.26
C GLY A 158 5.28 -8.89 -21.24
N ALA A 159 4.79 -8.17 -22.25
CA ALA A 159 4.89 -6.72 -22.32
C ALA A 159 4.04 -6.02 -21.25
N GLN A 160 2.87 -6.58 -20.91
CA GLN A 160 2.04 -6.05 -19.83
C GLN A 160 2.65 -6.25 -18.43
N GLU A 161 3.45 -7.33 -18.24
CA GLU A 161 4.12 -7.66 -16.97
C GLU A 161 5.50 -7.01 -16.81
N GLU A 162 6.02 -6.35 -17.85
CA GLU A 162 7.38 -5.84 -17.88
C GLU A 162 7.61 -4.72 -16.86
N ASP A 163 8.75 -4.78 -16.17
CA ASP A 163 9.24 -3.68 -15.33
C ASP A 163 9.97 -2.64 -16.19
N SER A 164 9.25 -1.65 -16.64
CA SER A 164 9.76 -0.57 -17.50
C SER A 164 10.86 0.26 -16.84
N PHE A 165 10.90 0.35 -15.52
CA PHE A 165 12.01 1.01 -14.81
C PHE A 165 13.34 0.30 -15.06
N SER A 166 13.33 -1.03 -15.02
CA SER A 166 14.54 -1.82 -15.29
C SER A 166 14.96 -1.76 -16.74
N GLN A 167 14.01 -1.64 -17.67
CA GLN A 167 14.24 -1.56 -19.12
C GLN A 167 14.98 -0.26 -19.50
N TYR A 168 14.55 0.87 -18.94
CA TYR A 168 15.11 2.19 -19.27
C TYR A 168 16.23 2.65 -18.33
N TYR A 169 16.68 1.78 -17.42
CA TYR A 169 17.77 2.11 -16.51
C TYR A 169 19.12 2.22 -17.23
N SER A 170 19.84 3.31 -17.00
CA SER A 170 21.26 3.48 -17.41
C SER A 170 22.13 3.77 -16.19
N ALA A 171 23.23 3.02 -16.05
CA ALA A 171 24.20 3.23 -14.97
C ALA A 171 25.00 4.52 -15.13
N ASP A 172 25.14 5.02 -16.36
CA ASP A 172 26.02 6.13 -16.73
C ASP A 172 25.43 7.51 -16.43
N LEU A 173 24.10 7.61 -16.25
CA LEU A 173 23.45 8.88 -15.97
C LEU A 173 23.87 9.42 -14.59
N PRO A 174 24.16 10.73 -14.47
CA PRO A 174 24.50 11.34 -13.19
C PRO A 174 23.34 11.29 -12.19
N LYS A 175 23.65 11.51 -10.92
CA LYS A 175 22.60 11.65 -9.88
C LYS A 175 22.08 13.08 -9.89
N ASN A 176 20.77 13.25 -9.80
CA ASN A 176 20.20 14.55 -9.49
C ASN A 176 20.64 14.95 -8.07
N LYS A 177 21.26 16.15 -7.94
CA LYS A 177 21.78 16.69 -6.67
C LYS A 177 20.94 17.86 -6.15
N GLU A 178 19.74 18.05 -6.68
CA GLU A 178 18.86 19.14 -6.24
C GLU A 178 18.55 19.02 -4.74
N LYS A 179 18.86 20.08 -3.98
CA LYS A 179 18.53 20.14 -2.55
C LYS A 179 17.05 20.46 -2.38
N LYS A 180 16.32 19.54 -1.78
CA LYS A 180 14.91 19.74 -1.46
C LYS A 180 14.76 20.56 -0.18
N LEU A 181 14.04 21.65 -0.26
CA LEU A 181 13.71 22.49 0.90
C LEU A 181 12.55 21.90 1.68
N ALA A 182 12.55 22.09 2.99
CA ALA A 182 11.43 21.70 3.81
C ALA A 182 10.21 22.61 3.55
N ALA A 183 9.11 22.01 3.10
CA ALA A 183 7.87 22.72 2.81
C ALA A 183 7.02 22.93 4.07
N VAL A 184 6.07 23.84 3.97
CA VAL A 184 5.02 24.02 4.99
C VAL A 184 4.20 22.73 5.12
N LYS A 185 3.85 22.37 6.36
CA LYS A 185 2.94 21.24 6.64
C LYS A 185 1.60 21.76 7.10
N LEU A 186 0.54 21.23 6.49
CA LEU A 186 -0.81 21.47 6.96
C LEU A 186 -0.96 20.90 8.37
N LYS A 187 -1.49 21.70 9.28
CA LYS A 187 -1.74 21.31 10.67
C LYS A 187 -3.22 21.33 10.92
N GLY A 188 -3.68 20.40 11.72
CA GLY A 188 -5.07 20.26 12.16
C GLY A 188 -5.23 18.91 12.84
N GLU A 189 -6.33 18.73 13.52
CA GLU A 189 -6.73 17.44 14.02
C GLU A 189 -7.08 16.54 12.83
N LYS A 190 -6.49 15.35 12.78
CA LYS A 190 -6.67 14.45 11.64
C LYS A 190 -7.80 13.46 11.90
N LEU A 191 -8.62 13.24 10.88
CA LEU A 191 -9.60 12.17 10.86
C LEU A 191 -8.92 10.80 11.09
N LEU A 192 -9.58 9.94 11.86
CA LEU A 192 -9.04 8.66 12.27
C LEU A 192 -9.16 7.60 11.16
N HIS A 193 -8.19 6.69 11.12
CA HIS A 193 -8.18 5.54 10.22
C HIS A 193 -8.30 5.96 8.73
N ALA A 194 -9.12 5.23 7.96
CA ALA A 194 -9.35 5.51 6.53
C ALA A 194 -10.34 6.64 6.26
N ASP A 195 -10.93 7.26 7.31
CA ASP A 195 -11.89 8.34 7.12
C ASP A 195 -11.20 9.55 6.49
N MET A 196 -11.86 10.14 5.53
CA MET A 196 -11.39 11.31 4.79
C MET A 196 -12.57 12.23 4.52
N GLN A 197 -12.31 13.53 4.50
CA GLN A 197 -13.21 14.47 3.88
C GLN A 197 -12.99 14.41 2.36
N ILE A 198 -14.08 14.28 1.62
CA ILE A 198 -14.08 14.25 0.15
C ILE A 198 -14.94 15.41 -0.33
N THR A 199 -14.36 16.24 -1.19
CA THR A 199 -15.08 17.34 -1.86
C THR A 199 -14.83 17.20 -3.35
N GLU A 200 -15.89 17.11 -4.13
CA GLU A 200 -15.79 17.03 -5.59
C GLU A 200 -16.38 18.29 -6.23
N ILE A 201 -15.65 18.83 -7.19
CA ILE A 201 -15.99 20.03 -7.93
C ILE A 201 -15.94 19.69 -9.42
N VAL A 202 -16.99 20.01 -10.15
CA VAL A 202 -17.04 19.83 -11.61
C VAL A 202 -16.89 21.19 -12.26
N ILE A 203 -15.94 21.30 -13.20
CA ILE A 203 -15.67 22.51 -13.99
C ILE A 203 -15.70 22.20 -15.48
N PRO A 204 -16.07 23.16 -16.37
CA PRO A 204 -16.01 22.97 -17.80
C PRO A 204 -14.56 23.00 -18.32
N VAL A 205 -14.21 21.99 -19.12
CA VAL A 205 -12.84 21.85 -19.66
C VAL A 205 -12.52 22.99 -20.62
N LYS A 206 -13.45 23.33 -21.54
CA LYS A 206 -13.21 24.33 -22.58
C LYS A 206 -12.93 25.71 -22.01
N GLU A 207 -13.77 26.16 -21.07
CA GLU A 207 -13.62 27.47 -20.44
C GLU A 207 -12.34 27.53 -19.57
N THR A 208 -12.11 26.51 -18.78
CA THR A 208 -10.89 26.41 -17.96
C THR A 208 -9.62 26.38 -18.82
N LEU A 209 -9.65 25.65 -19.94
CA LEU A 209 -8.52 25.60 -20.89
C LEU A 209 -8.33 26.94 -21.60
N ALA A 210 -9.41 27.63 -22.00
CA ALA A 210 -9.34 28.96 -22.60
C ALA A 210 -8.72 29.96 -21.62
N LYS A 211 -9.13 29.91 -20.35
CA LYS A 211 -8.56 30.77 -19.30
C LYS A 211 -7.07 30.47 -19.06
N ALA A 212 -6.69 29.21 -18.92
CA ALA A 212 -5.28 28.82 -18.78
C ALA A 212 -4.43 29.29 -19.99
N ARG A 213 -4.96 29.17 -21.20
CA ARG A 213 -4.30 29.64 -22.45
C ARG A 213 -4.16 31.15 -22.50
N SER A 214 -5.11 31.95 -21.96
CA SER A 214 -4.97 33.40 -21.88
C SER A 214 -3.76 33.84 -21.03
N TYR A 215 -3.38 33.01 -20.06
CA TYR A 215 -2.14 33.16 -19.27
C TYR A 215 -0.92 32.51 -19.93
N GLY A 216 -1.06 31.85 -21.09
CA GLY A 216 0.01 31.16 -21.79
C GLY A 216 0.53 29.90 -21.06
N VAL A 217 -0.35 29.20 -20.34
CA VAL A 217 -0.01 28.00 -19.56
C VAL A 217 -0.94 26.82 -19.87
N SER A 218 -0.54 25.62 -19.44
CA SER A 218 -1.41 24.44 -19.49
C SER A 218 -2.40 24.44 -18.31
N ILE A 219 -3.50 23.72 -18.46
CA ILE A 219 -4.52 23.58 -17.41
C ILE A 219 -3.93 23.02 -16.10
N THR A 220 -2.95 22.11 -16.19
CA THR A 220 -2.29 21.54 -15.01
C THR A 220 -1.46 22.61 -14.27
N VAL A 221 -0.72 23.44 -15.01
CA VAL A 221 0.05 24.55 -14.43
C VAL A 221 -0.88 25.55 -13.76
N PHE A 222 -1.98 25.90 -14.42
CA PHE A 222 -2.99 26.84 -13.92
C PHE A 222 -3.62 26.35 -12.61
N LEU A 223 -4.13 25.13 -12.58
CA LEU A 223 -4.73 24.54 -11.38
C LEU A 223 -3.69 24.30 -10.26
N THR A 224 -2.42 24.04 -10.61
CA THR A 224 -1.32 23.96 -9.64
C THR A 224 -1.11 25.30 -8.93
N ALA A 225 -1.06 26.41 -9.69
CA ALA A 225 -0.89 27.75 -9.13
C ALA A 225 -2.09 28.13 -8.22
N MET A 226 -3.32 27.85 -8.68
CA MET A 226 -4.53 28.07 -7.88
C MET A 226 -4.48 27.30 -6.56
N LEU A 227 -4.08 26.02 -6.58
CA LEU A 227 -3.98 25.22 -5.36
C LEU A 227 -2.90 25.74 -4.40
N LEU A 228 -1.75 26.21 -4.90
CA LEU A 228 -0.72 26.85 -4.08
C LEU A 228 -1.24 28.11 -3.38
N CYS A 229 -1.95 28.97 -4.10
CA CYS A 229 -2.56 30.19 -3.54
C CYS A 229 -3.65 29.85 -2.51
N SER A 230 -4.52 28.88 -2.83
CA SER A 230 -5.60 28.44 -1.91
C SER A 230 -5.04 27.88 -0.60
N ILE A 231 -3.92 27.16 -0.65
CA ILE A 231 -3.23 26.67 0.54
C ILE A 231 -2.58 27.84 1.31
N HIS A 232 -2.00 28.80 0.59
CA HIS A 232 -1.30 29.94 1.21
C HIS A 232 -2.19 30.72 2.16
N GLU A 233 -3.43 30.95 1.80
CA GLU A 233 -4.40 31.70 2.60
C GLU A 233 -4.68 31.06 3.97
N GLU A 234 -4.54 29.74 4.08
CA GLU A 234 -4.71 29.01 5.34
C GLU A 234 -3.41 28.87 6.15
N ILE A 235 -2.27 29.36 5.63
CA ILE A 235 -1.01 29.28 6.35
C ILE A 235 -0.82 30.49 7.24
N PRO A 236 -0.67 30.33 8.58
CA PRO A 236 -0.39 31.42 9.50
C PRO A 236 0.89 32.18 9.11
N LYS A 237 0.87 33.51 9.22
CA LYS A 237 1.99 34.42 8.82
C LYS A 237 3.35 34.00 9.36
N ASN A 238 3.43 33.47 10.58
CA ASN A 238 4.67 33.01 11.20
C ASN A 238 5.30 31.77 10.52
N ARG A 239 4.59 31.08 9.61
CA ARG A 239 5.05 29.90 8.87
C ARG A 239 5.25 30.15 7.38
N GLN A 240 4.91 31.29 6.85
CA GLN A 240 4.98 31.63 5.44
C GLN A 240 6.45 31.75 4.92
N LYS A 241 7.45 31.70 5.83
CA LYS A 241 8.87 31.70 5.47
C LYS A 241 9.34 30.43 4.74
N ARG A 242 8.54 29.38 4.72
CA ARG A 242 8.85 28.12 4.00
C ARG A 242 8.02 28.02 2.73
N PRO A 243 8.53 27.34 1.69
CA PRO A 243 7.74 27.13 0.48
C PRO A 243 6.52 26.25 0.75
N ILE A 244 5.43 26.56 0.08
CA ILE A 244 4.33 25.63 -0.15
C ILE A 244 4.71 24.84 -1.39
N ALA A 245 4.73 23.50 -1.31
CA ALA A 245 5.16 22.65 -2.41
C ALA A 245 4.19 21.52 -2.66
N LEU A 246 3.86 21.29 -3.91
CA LEU A 246 3.02 20.20 -4.39
C LEU A 246 3.87 19.12 -5.05
N MET A 247 3.56 17.89 -4.74
CA MET A 247 4.03 16.73 -5.50
C MET A 247 3.10 16.49 -6.69
N ILE A 248 3.64 16.51 -7.89
CA ILE A 248 2.91 16.29 -9.14
C ILE A 248 3.40 14.99 -9.76
N PRO A 249 2.60 13.92 -9.75
CA PRO A 249 2.93 12.68 -10.47
C PRO A 249 3.03 12.92 -11.97
N VAL A 250 3.98 12.23 -12.59
CA VAL A 250 4.30 12.35 -14.03
C VAL A 250 4.26 10.96 -14.65
N ASN A 251 3.42 10.77 -15.68
CA ASN A 251 3.39 9.52 -16.44
C ASN A 251 4.67 9.38 -17.27
N LEU A 252 5.54 8.44 -16.89
CA LEU A 252 6.80 8.21 -17.59
C LEU A 252 6.61 7.62 -18.98
N ARG A 253 5.45 7.05 -19.31
CA ARG A 253 5.13 6.55 -20.66
C ARG A 253 5.15 7.67 -21.72
N ASN A 254 4.98 8.92 -21.31
CA ASN A 254 5.13 10.09 -22.18
C ASN A 254 6.57 10.35 -22.63
N TYR A 255 7.55 9.80 -21.90
CA TYR A 255 9.00 9.98 -22.16
C TYR A 255 9.65 8.68 -22.62
N PHE A 256 9.18 7.56 -22.12
CA PHE A 256 9.71 6.22 -22.33
C PHE A 256 8.55 5.29 -22.70
N PRO A 257 8.38 4.94 -23.99
CA PRO A 257 7.28 4.10 -24.45
C PRO A 257 7.21 2.77 -23.68
N SER A 258 6.04 2.44 -23.13
CA SER A 258 5.84 1.22 -22.37
C SER A 258 4.39 0.77 -22.46
N GLN A 259 4.19 -0.53 -22.62
CA GLN A 259 2.89 -1.21 -22.61
C GLN A 259 2.59 -1.87 -21.25
N SER A 260 3.45 -1.68 -20.26
CA SER A 260 3.27 -2.23 -18.92
C SER A 260 1.98 -1.71 -18.28
N MET A 261 1.22 -2.62 -17.68
CA MET A 261 0.04 -2.31 -16.84
C MET A 261 0.41 -2.07 -15.37
N GLY A 262 1.68 -2.22 -15.02
CA GLY A 262 2.22 -1.90 -13.70
C GLY A 262 2.42 -0.40 -13.50
N ASN A 263 3.07 -0.04 -12.39
CA ASN A 263 3.40 1.36 -12.12
C ASN A 263 4.59 1.81 -12.97
N PHE A 264 4.37 2.86 -13.75
CA PHE A 264 5.46 3.51 -14.48
C PHE A 264 5.27 5.02 -14.46
N PHE A 265 5.47 5.60 -13.27
CA PHE A 265 5.38 7.04 -13.04
C PHE A 265 6.55 7.54 -12.19
N GLY A 266 6.87 8.80 -12.34
CA GLY A 266 7.73 9.58 -11.46
C GLY A 266 6.94 10.73 -10.85
N TRP A 267 7.63 11.69 -10.25
CA TRP A 267 7.01 12.94 -9.76
C TRP A 267 8.01 14.09 -9.81
N ILE A 268 7.46 15.28 -9.92
CA ILE A 268 8.18 16.54 -9.71
C ILE A 268 7.60 17.23 -8.46
N GLU A 269 8.43 18.03 -7.81
CA GLU A 269 7.99 18.90 -6.70
C GLU A 269 8.00 20.34 -7.20
N VAL A 270 6.83 20.98 -7.18
CA VAL A 270 6.64 22.36 -7.64
C VAL A 270 6.14 23.18 -6.46
N GLY A 271 6.79 24.29 -6.17
CA GLY A 271 6.46 25.09 -4.99
C GLY A 271 6.76 26.57 -5.14
N TYR A 272 6.21 27.35 -4.21
CA TYR A 272 6.38 28.78 -4.16
C TYR A 272 6.54 29.26 -2.72
N THR A 273 7.40 30.26 -2.51
CA THR A 273 7.54 30.96 -1.21
C THR A 273 6.90 32.32 -1.34
N PHE A 274 5.78 32.50 -0.66
CA PHE A 274 4.99 33.72 -0.73
C PHE A 274 5.61 34.85 0.07
N ALA A 275 5.55 36.07 -0.50
CA ALA A 275 5.84 37.35 0.15
C ALA A 275 4.56 38.17 0.28
N ASP A 276 4.59 39.21 1.10
CA ASP A 276 3.38 40.01 1.38
C ASP A 276 2.74 40.65 0.13
N GLU A 277 3.53 40.95 -0.91
CA GLU A 277 3.06 41.56 -2.16
C GLU A 277 2.91 40.56 -3.33
N THR A 278 2.95 39.24 -3.05
CA THR A 278 2.84 38.23 -4.11
C THR A 278 1.46 38.29 -4.78
N VAL A 279 1.44 38.41 -6.11
CA VAL A 279 0.21 38.31 -6.90
C VAL A 279 0.12 36.95 -7.61
N PHE A 280 -1.09 36.53 -8.01
CA PHE A 280 -1.32 35.24 -8.67
C PHE A 280 -0.44 35.03 -9.90
N GLN A 281 -0.18 36.09 -10.68
CA GLN A 281 0.63 36.05 -11.88
C GLN A 281 2.07 35.60 -11.59
N ASP A 282 2.67 36.05 -10.47
CA ASP A 282 4.03 35.69 -10.07
C ASP A 282 4.13 34.18 -9.75
N VAL A 283 3.11 33.66 -9.04
CA VAL A 283 3.01 32.23 -8.72
C VAL A 283 2.88 31.43 -9.99
N LEU A 284 2.03 31.85 -10.91
CA LEU A 284 1.76 31.16 -12.17
C LEU A 284 3.00 31.09 -13.06
N GLU A 285 3.75 32.20 -13.20
CA GLU A 285 4.99 32.25 -13.97
C GLU A 285 6.09 31.37 -13.35
N SER A 286 6.23 31.41 -12.03
CA SER A 286 7.16 30.55 -11.32
C SER A 286 6.83 29.06 -11.51
N VAL A 287 5.56 28.68 -11.38
CA VAL A 287 5.08 27.31 -11.60
C VAL A 287 5.37 26.87 -13.04
N LYS A 288 5.03 27.71 -14.04
CA LYS A 288 5.30 27.45 -15.46
C LYS A 288 6.78 27.13 -15.71
N ASN A 289 7.68 27.96 -15.15
CA ASN A 289 9.11 27.79 -15.31
C ASN A 289 9.62 26.51 -14.65
N GLN A 290 9.11 26.17 -13.46
CA GLN A 290 9.45 24.92 -12.77
C GLN A 290 8.97 23.69 -13.55
N PHE A 291 7.76 23.72 -14.13
CA PHE A 291 7.27 22.62 -14.98
C PHE A 291 8.16 22.44 -16.20
N LYS A 292 8.50 23.54 -16.90
CA LYS A 292 9.37 23.51 -18.07
C LYS A 292 10.74 22.92 -17.74
N ASP A 293 11.31 23.32 -16.61
CA ASP A 293 12.65 22.88 -16.18
C ASP A 293 12.66 21.42 -15.72
N LYS A 294 11.67 21.01 -14.88
CA LYS A 294 11.64 19.68 -14.24
C LYS A 294 11.09 18.57 -15.13
N LEU A 295 10.30 18.91 -16.15
CA LEU A 295 9.78 17.96 -17.14
C LEU A 295 10.71 17.80 -18.36
N ASP A 296 11.93 18.33 -18.27
CA ASP A 296 12.96 18.03 -19.27
C ASP A 296 13.29 16.53 -19.27
N LYS A 297 13.41 15.92 -20.46
CA LYS A 297 13.59 14.48 -20.62
C LYS A 297 14.84 13.94 -19.90
N GLU A 298 15.92 14.70 -19.88
CA GLU A 298 17.16 14.28 -19.23
C GLU A 298 17.00 14.28 -17.71
N LYS A 299 16.32 15.29 -17.15
CA LYS A 299 16.05 15.38 -15.72
C LYS A 299 15.10 14.27 -15.26
N VAL A 300 14.04 14.03 -16.03
CA VAL A 300 13.11 12.90 -15.78
C VAL A 300 13.86 11.56 -15.83
N ALA A 301 14.78 11.37 -16.76
CA ALA A 301 15.61 10.18 -16.83
C ALA A 301 16.56 10.05 -15.63
N MET A 302 17.18 11.14 -15.18
CA MET A 302 18.06 11.14 -13.99
C MET A 302 17.28 10.76 -12.73
N ASP A 303 16.08 11.32 -12.54
CA ASP A 303 15.24 11.03 -11.37
C ASP A 303 14.78 9.57 -11.38
N MET A 304 14.29 9.07 -12.51
CA MET A 304 13.91 7.66 -12.69
C MET A 304 15.09 6.73 -12.36
N ASN A 305 16.28 7.04 -12.87
CA ASN A 305 17.48 6.24 -12.58
C ASN A 305 17.87 6.29 -11.10
N GLY A 306 17.59 7.40 -10.41
CA GLY A 306 17.81 7.53 -8.96
C GLY A 306 17.02 6.50 -8.16
N TYR A 307 15.75 6.25 -8.52
CA TYR A 307 14.91 5.24 -7.86
C TYR A 307 15.43 3.82 -8.10
N VAL A 308 15.78 3.50 -9.34
CA VAL A 308 16.28 2.15 -9.71
C VAL A 308 17.64 1.85 -9.06
N ARG A 309 18.53 2.86 -8.94
CA ARG A 309 19.81 2.69 -8.25
C ARG A 309 19.66 2.26 -6.80
N LEU A 310 18.66 2.78 -6.10
CA LEU A 310 18.40 2.39 -4.71
C LEU A 310 18.02 0.91 -4.64
N GLU A 311 17.18 0.43 -5.54
CA GLU A 311 16.77 -0.97 -5.63
C GLU A 311 17.95 -1.89 -6.00
N LYS A 312 18.77 -1.47 -6.96
CA LYS A 312 19.93 -2.26 -7.45
C LYS A 312 21.12 -2.30 -6.47
N ASN A 313 21.12 -1.46 -5.43
CA ASN A 313 22.20 -1.43 -4.45
C ASN A 313 22.28 -2.78 -3.69
N PRO A 314 23.43 -3.49 -3.75
CA PRO A 314 23.58 -4.80 -3.13
C PRO A 314 23.33 -4.81 -1.63
N LEU A 315 23.76 -3.75 -0.92
CA LEU A 315 23.53 -3.61 0.53
C LEU A 315 22.04 -3.50 0.83
N VAL A 316 21.29 -2.69 0.07
CA VAL A 316 19.83 -2.56 0.23
C VAL A 316 19.12 -3.88 -0.11
N ARG A 317 19.60 -4.61 -1.11
CA ARG A 317 19.03 -5.91 -1.49
C ARG A 317 19.18 -6.97 -0.40
N ALA A 318 20.34 -7.03 0.26
CA ALA A 318 20.66 -8.00 1.29
C ALA A 318 19.95 -7.76 2.64
N VAL A 319 19.43 -6.57 2.90
CA VAL A 319 18.71 -6.26 4.15
C VAL A 319 17.37 -6.98 4.19
N PRO A 320 17.05 -7.78 5.22
CA PRO A 320 15.73 -8.38 5.39
C PRO A 320 14.61 -7.35 5.43
N LEU A 321 13.45 -7.71 4.88
CA LEU A 321 12.32 -6.81 4.68
C LEU A 321 11.81 -6.19 6.00
N GLU A 322 11.86 -6.93 7.11
CA GLU A 322 11.45 -6.42 8.43
C GLU A 322 12.32 -5.26 8.91
N ILE A 323 13.63 -5.33 8.65
CA ILE A 323 14.58 -4.26 8.97
C ILE A 323 14.46 -3.13 7.94
N LYS A 324 14.40 -3.49 6.64
CA LYS A 324 14.26 -2.56 5.53
C LYS A 324 13.05 -1.62 5.70
N LYS A 325 11.96 -2.13 6.24
CA LYS A 325 10.74 -1.36 6.52
C LYS A 325 11.03 -0.09 7.35
N TYR A 326 11.82 -0.19 8.40
CA TYR A 326 12.12 0.96 9.26
C TYR A 326 12.94 2.03 8.53
N PHE A 327 13.93 1.61 7.75
CA PHE A 327 14.73 2.54 6.93
C PHE A 327 13.90 3.19 5.83
N MET A 328 13.04 2.43 5.16
CA MET A 328 12.16 2.98 4.12
C MET A 328 11.11 3.93 4.70
N MET A 329 10.53 3.63 5.86
CA MET A 329 9.63 4.55 6.55
C MET A 329 10.33 5.84 6.97
N ALA A 330 11.55 5.75 7.50
CA ALA A 330 12.35 6.93 7.83
C ALA A 330 12.67 7.76 6.57
N GLY A 331 13.06 7.11 5.47
CA GLY A 331 13.29 7.75 4.17
C GLY A 331 12.04 8.43 3.61
N ALA A 332 10.89 7.76 3.66
CA ALA A 332 9.60 8.32 3.25
C ALA A 332 9.19 9.54 4.10
N ASN A 333 9.42 9.49 5.42
CA ASN A 333 9.16 10.61 6.32
C ASN A 333 10.10 11.81 6.03
N LEU A 334 11.36 11.54 5.68
CA LEU A 334 12.30 12.59 5.27
C LEU A 334 11.89 13.19 3.92
N GLY A 335 11.58 12.35 2.92
CA GLY A 335 11.10 12.79 1.62
C GLY A 335 9.79 13.56 1.70
N SER A 336 8.88 13.14 2.55
CA SER A 336 7.60 13.87 2.72
C SER A 336 7.78 15.28 3.29
N ARG A 337 8.94 15.63 3.90
CA ARG A 337 9.16 16.96 4.47
C ARG A 337 9.18 18.07 3.41
N SER A 338 9.51 17.77 2.16
CA SER A 338 9.53 18.70 1.05
C SER A 338 8.18 18.94 0.38
N VAL A 339 7.11 18.23 0.79
CA VAL A 339 5.79 18.26 0.14
C VAL A 339 4.71 18.73 1.12
N THR A 340 3.89 19.70 0.71
CA THR A 340 2.71 20.16 1.46
C THR A 340 1.47 19.34 1.13
N ALA A 341 1.19 19.16 -0.17
CA ALA A 341 0.04 18.43 -0.70
C ALA A 341 0.39 17.73 -2.02
N VAL A 342 -0.52 16.94 -2.55
CA VAL A 342 -0.36 16.24 -3.83
C VAL A 342 -1.40 16.75 -4.82
N TYR A 343 -1.01 16.98 -6.06
CA TYR A 343 -1.95 17.19 -7.16
C TYR A 343 -1.66 16.22 -8.30
N SER A 344 -2.63 15.38 -8.63
CA SER A 344 -2.54 14.37 -9.68
C SER A 344 -3.56 14.65 -10.78
N ASN A 345 -3.08 14.91 -12.00
CA ASN A 345 -3.93 15.03 -13.18
C ASN A 345 -3.78 13.77 -14.04
N ILE A 346 -4.85 12.99 -14.14
CA ILE A 346 -4.86 11.74 -14.90
C ILE A 346 -5.06 11.99 -16.40
N GLY A 347 -5.66 13.14 -16.77
CA GLY A 347 -5.94 13.50 -18.14
C GLY A 347 -7.37 13.18 -18.56
N ILE A 348 -7.56 12.84 -19.82
CA ILE A 348 -8.87 12.74 -20.47
C ILE A 348 -9.22 11.27 -20.71
N LEU A 349 -10.39 10.85 -20.23
CA LEU A 349 -11.00 9.58 -20.61
C LEU A 349 -11.78 9.79 -21.92
N ARG A 350 -11.53 8.92 -22.89
CA ARG A 350 -12.13 9.02 -24.22
C ARG A 350 -13.01 7.83 -24.50
N PHE A 351 -14.24 8.10 -24.88
CA PHE A 351 -15.20 7.13 -25.39
C PHE A 351 -15.78 7.62 -26.71
N PRO A 352 -16.28 6.74 -27.58
CA PRO A 352 -17.05 7.12 -28.74
C PRO A 352 -18.29 7.94 -28.39
N GLU A 353 -18.80 8.70 -29.36
CA GLU A 353 -19.89 9.65 -29.12
C GLU A 353 -21.18 8.96 -28.66
N GLU A 354 -21.41 7.74 -29.10
CA GLU A 354 -22.56 6.91 -28.75
C GLU A 354 -22.68 6.67 -27.24
N TYR A 355 -21.55 6.62 -26.53
CA TYR A 355 -21.51 6.42 -25.08
C TYR A 355 -21.99 7.63 -24.27
N LYS A 356 -22.02 8.82 -24.87
CA LYS A 356 -22.51 10.06 -24.21
C LYS A 356 -23.96 9.95 -23.75
N ALA A 357 -24.77 9.12 -24.43
CA ALA A 357 -26.16 8.90 -24.03
C ALA A 357 -26.27 8.26 -22.64
N TYR A 358 -25.27 7.52 -22.18
CA TYR A 358 -25.30 6.67 -20.99
C TYR A 358 -24.38 7.14 -19.87
N ILE A 359 -23.23 7.72 -20.21
CA ILE A 359 -22.24 8.20 -19.26
C ILE A 359 -22.51 9.66 -18.93
N ASP A 360 -22.54 9.98 -17.62
CA ASP A 360 -22.61 11.36 -17.13
C ASP A 360 -21.19 11.93 -16.96
N ARG A 361 -20.36 11.32 -16.12
CA ARG A 361 -19.00 11.76 -15.85
C ARG A 361 -18.12 10.66 -15.26
N PHE A 362 -16.83 10.93 -15.22
CA PHE A 362 -15.84 10.16 -14.46
C PHE A 362 -15.25 11.00 -13.34
N GLY A 363 -14.84 10.36 -12.27
CA GLY A 363 -14.13 11.02 -11.19
C GLY A 363 -13.04 10.13 -10.60
N ILE A 364 -12.14 10.78 -9.88
CA ILE A 364 -11.01 10.13 -9.21
C ILE A 364 -10.66 10.81 -7.90
N PHE A 365 -10.34 10.02 -6.89
CA PHE A 365 -9.69 10.47 -5.67
C PHE A 365 -8.89 9.34 -5.01
N ALA A 366 -8.00 9.70 -4.10
CA ALA A 366 -7.11 8.73 -3.48
C ALA A 366 -7.03 8.91 -1.96
N SER A 367 -6.66 7.84 -1.26
CA SER A 367 -6.34 7.97 0.16
C SER A 367 -5.11 8.86 0.36
N THR A 368 -5.11 9.64 1.42
CA THR A 368 -4.03 10.58 1.74
C THR A 368 -3.79 10.70 3.23
N ASN A 369 -2.60 11.13 3.62
CA ASN A 369 -2.27 11.52 5.01
C ASN A 369 -2.37 13.04 5.28
N SER A 370 -2.66 13.84 4.25
CA SER A 370 -2.73 15.30 4.33
C SER A 370 -3.85 15.82 3.43
N LEU A 371 -3.50 16.51 2.37
CA LEU A 371 -4.39 17.01 1.32
C LEU A 371 -3.94 16.47 -0.02
N GLN A 372 -4.88 16.01 -0.82
CA GLN A 372 -4.64 15.60 -2.21
C GLN A 372 -5.76 16.10 -3.09
N LEU A 373 -5.40 16.60 -4.27
CA LEU A 373 -6.29 16.90 -5.37
C LEU A 373 -6.01 15.91 -6.50
N CYS A 374 -7.05 15.27 -7.01
CA CYS A 374 -6.99 14.48 -8.24
C CYS A 374 -7.93 15.09 -9.28
N SER A 375 -7.54 15.05 -10.55
CA SER A 375 -8.40 15.51 -11.64
C SER A 375 -8.43 14.53 -12.79
N CYS A 376 -9.60 14.38 -13.39
CA CYS A 376 -9.79 13.67 -14.67
C CYS A 376 -10.91 14.35 -15.46
N SER A 377 -10.88 14.17 -16.76
CA SER A 377 -11.84 14.81 -17.65
C SER A 377 -12.55 13.77 -18.53
N TYR A 378 -13.82 14.00 -18.75
CA TYR A 378 -14.62 13.30 -19.74
C TYR A 378 -15.50 14.32 -20.47
N GLU A 379 -15.43 14.34 -21.79
CA GLU A 379 -16.07 15.35 -22.63
C GLU A 379 -15.68 16.78 -22.17
N ASP A 380 -16.65 17.64 -21.92
CA ASP A 380 -16.43 19.00 -21.43
C ASP A 380 -16.50 19.13 -19.90
N GLN A 381 -16.45 18.03 -19.17
CA GLN A 381 -16.47 18.03 -17.71
C GLN A 381 -15.12 17.59 -17.15
N MET A 382 -14.53 18.40 -16.28
CA MET A 382 -13.40 18.02 -15.45
C MET A 382 -13.84 17.89 -14.01
N VAL A 383 -13.65 16.72 -13.42
CA VAL A 383 -13.89 16.48 -12.00
C VAL A 383 -12.61 16.69 -11.22
N LEU A 384 -12.69 17.55 -10.21
CA LEU A 384 -11.65 17.86 -9.24
C LEU A 384 -12.02 17.19 -7.92
N GLY A 385 -11.38 16.09 -7.60
CA GLY A 385 -11.61 15.33 -6.36
C GLY A 385 -10.58 15.69 -5.30
N PHE A 386 -11.00 16.45 -4.30
CA PHE A 386 -10.22 16.73 -3.11
C PHE A 386 -10.43 15.66 -2.06
N THR A 387 -9.33 15.17 -1.50
CA THR A 387 -9.33 14.33 -0.30
C THR A 387 -8.48 14.97 0.78
N SER A 388 -8.98 15.03 2.00
CA SER A 388 -8.30 15.64 3.13
C SER A 388 -8.41 14.77 4.38
N LYS A 389 -7.30 14.69 5.14
CA LYS A 389 -7.30 14.14 6.50
C LYS A 389 -7.71 15.17 7.55
N ILE A 390 -7.69 16.43 7.19
CA ILE A 390 -8.11 17.52 8.06
C ILE A 390 -9.58 17.82 7.73
N PRO A 391 -10.51 17.81 8.70
CA PRO A 391 -11.93 18.03 8.45
C PRO A 391 -12.28 19.46 8.01
N ASP A 392 -11.32 20.39 8.10
CA ASP A 392 -11.48 21.76 7.63
C ASP A 392 -11.46 21.80 6.09
N ASP A 393 -12.44 22.47 5.49
CA ASP A 393 -12.63 22.63 4.04
C ASP A 393 -12.26 24.03 3.51
N SER A 394 -11.57 24.84 4.32
CA SER A 394 -11.18 26.21 3.98
C SER A 394 -10.36 26.30 2.70
N ILE A 395 -9.42 25.38 2.51
CA ILE A 395 -8.60 25.31 1.28
C ILE A 395 -9.48 25.06 0.04
N GLN A 396 -10.44 24.14 0.13
CA GLN A 396 -11.37 23.85 -0.96
C GLN A 396 -12.28 25.07 -1.25
N LYS A 397 -12.74 25.76 -0.23
CA LYS A 397 -13.52 26.99 -0.36
C LYS A 397 -12.71 28.12 -0.99
N ASN A 398 -11.44 28.29 -0.60
CA ASN A 398 -10.54 29.27 -1.21
C ASN A 398 -10.32 28.93 -2.69
N PHE A 399 -10.14 27.65 -3.03
CA PHE A 399 -10.02 27.22 -4.41
C PHE A 399 -11.28 27.52 -5.23
N MET A 400 -12.47 27.26 -4.69
CA MET A 400 -13.75 27.59 -5.33
C MET A 400 -13.94 29.10 -5.49
N ARG A 401 -13.47 29.91 -4.53
CA ARG A 401 -13.48 31.36 -4.63
C ARG A 401 -12.59 31.84 -5.77
N MET A 402 -11.38 31.31 -5.88
CA MET A 402 -10.48 31.63 -6.99
C MET A 402 -11.06 31.24 -8.36
N LEU A 403 -11.76 30.10 -8.45
CA LEU A 403 -12.47 29.73 -9.70
C LEU A 403 -13.48 30.82 -10.09
N ARG A 404 -14.21 31.37 -9.12
CA ARG A 404 -15.16 32.49 -9.37
C ARG A 404 -14.45 33.78 -9.79
N GLU A 405 -13.34 34.13 -9.13
CA GLU A 405 -12.52 35.31 -9.46
C GLU A 405 -11.97 35.23 -10.88
N GLU A 406 -11.65 34.01 -11.33
CA GLU A 406 -11.20 33.73 -12.70
C GLU A 406 -12.36 33.47 -13.68
N GLU A 407 -13.61 33.72 -13.27
CA GLU A 407 -14.82 33.55 -14.08
C GLU A 407 -15.04 32.14 -14.60
N ILE A 408 -14.53 31.11 -13.91
CA ILE A 408 -14.74 29.70 -14.24
C ILE A 408 -15.95 29.18 -13.48
N PRO A 409 -17.06 28.80 -14.15
CA PRO A 409 -18.20 28.22 -13.50
C PRO A 409 -17.85 26.87 -12.89
N TYR A 410 -18.41 26.57 -11.73
CA TYR A 410 -18.21 25.27 -11.10
C TYR A 410 -19.49 24.78 -10.43
N LYS A 411 -19.58 23.47 -10.26
CA LYS A 411 -20.63 22.81 -9.49
C LYS A 411 -19.98 21.95 -8.41
N GLU A 412 -20.34 22.20 -7.16
CA GLU A 412 -19.94 21.32 -6.05
C GLU A 412 -20.87 20.12 -6.00
N GLU A 413 -20.32 18.91 -6.02
CA GLU A 413 -21.07 17.67 -5.94
C GLU A 413 -21.13 17.17 -4.50
N LYS A 414 -22.34 17.06 -3.97
CA LYS A 414 -22.59 16.40 -2.68
C LYS A 414 -22.71 14.90 -2.89
N ASN A 415 -21.59 14.21 -2.79
CA ASN A 415 -21.58 12.78 -2.88
C ASN A 415 -22.01 12.14 -1.56
N ASP A 416 -22.98 11.25 -1.66
CA ASP A 416 -23.42 10.39 -0.56
C ASP A 416 -22.54 9.13 -0.56
N PHE A 417 -21.68 9.01 0.43
CA PHE A 417 -20.85 7.84 0.62
C PHE A 417 -21.35 7.04 1.83
N PRO A 418 -21.44 5.70 1.73
CA PRO A 418 -21.81 4.88 2.87
C PRO A 418 -20.88 5.11 4.07
N GLY A 419 -21.49 5.34 5.23
CA GLY A 419 -20.75 5.57 6.46
C GLY A 419 -19.98 4.36 6.96
N CYS A 420 -19.02 4.60 7.81
CA CYS A 420 -18.19 3.56 8.43
C CYS A 420 -18.96 2.81 9.51
N GLY A 421 -19.05 1.49 9.41
CA GLY A 421 -19.49 0.63 10.52
C GLY A 421 -18.39 0.50 11.57
N GLU A 422 -18.32 1.42 12.52
CA GLU A 422 -17.27 1.49 13.56
C GLU A 422 -17.30 0.35 14.61
N GLN A 423 -18.34 -0.49 14.66
CA GLN A 423 -18.62 -1.30 15.85
C GLN A 423 -17.65 -2.46 16.12
N ASN A 424 -17.18 -3.18 15.11
CA ASN A 424 -16.40 -4.41 15.36
C ASN A 424 -14.92 -4.19 15.76
N LYS A 425 -14.33 -3.04 15.46
CA LYS A 425 -12.92 -2.76 15.82
C LYS A 425 -12.74 -2.26 17.25
N LYS A 426 -13.77 -1.63 17.84
CA LYS A 426 -13.68 -1.12 19.22
C LYS A 426 -13.62 -2.26 20.26
N GLU A 427 -14.30 -3.39 20.03
CA GLU A 427 -14.28 -4.52 20.96
C GLU A 427 -12.94 -5.26 21.00
N GLU A 428 -12.32 -5.50 19.85
CA GLU A 428 -11.04 -6.20 19.76
C GLU A 428 -9.88 -5.44 20.44
N ILE A 429 -9.87 -4.11 20.31
CA ILE A 429 -8.87 -3.25 20.95
C ILE A 429 -9.10 -3.23 22.47
N LYS A 430 -10.36 -3.24 22.93
CA LYS A 430 -10.71 -3.30 24.34
C LYS A 430 -10.16 -4.56 25.03
N ILE A 431 -10.26 -5.73 24.39
CA ILE A 431 -9.73 -6.99 24.96
C ILE A 431 -8.22 -6.88 25.22
N LEU A 432 -7.46 -6.37 24.26
CA LEU A 432 -6.01 -6.22 24.41
C LEU A 432 -5.63 -5.16 25.47
N GLN A 433 -6.38 -4.07 25.52
CA GLN A 433 -6.22 -3.03 26.54
C GLN A 433 -6.55 -3.56 27.93
N THR A 434 -7.64 -4.35 28.06
CA THR A 434 -8.01 -4.99 29.33
C THR A 434 -6.93 -5.95 29.80
N PHE A 435 -6.37 -6.78 28.90
CA PHE A 435 -5.27 -7.69 29.22
C PHE A 435 -4.00 -6.93 29.64
N THR A 436 -3.66 -5.86 28.95
CA THR A 436 -2.52 -4.99 29.30
C THR A 436 -2.72 -4.38 30.69
N PHE A 437 -3.93 -3.88 30.98
CA PHE A 437 -4.27 -3.35 32.31
C PHE A 437 -4.18 -4.42 33.40
N LEU A 438 -4.65 -5.64 33.14
CA LEU A 438 -4.53 -6.76 34.08
C LEU A 438 -3.08 -7.10 34.40
N CYS A 439 -2.21 -7.20 33.40
CA CYS A 439 -0.77 -7.44 33.63
C CYS A 439 -0.13 -6.34 34.47
N LEU A 440 -0.48 -5.08 34.19
CA LEU A 440 -0.02 -3.93 34.99
C LEU A 440 -0.54 -3.97 36.43
N ALA A 441 -1.83 -4.25 36.60
CA ALA A 441 -2.46 -4.34 37.92
C ALA A 441 -1.80 -5.44 38.77
N VAL A 442 -1.57 -6.63 38.22
CA VAL A 442 -0.88 -7.73 38.89
C VAL A 442 0.54 -7.31 39.30
N ALA A 443 1.30 -6.70 38.39
CA ALA A 443 2.65 -6.24 38.69
C ALA A 443 2.67 -5.19 39.82
N VAL A 444 1.74 -4.23 39.79
CA VAL A 444 1.62 -3.20 40.84
C VAL A 444 1.24 -3.82 42.20
N ILE A 445 0.22 -4.70 42.20
CA ILE A 445 -0.22 -5.40 43.43
C ILE A 445 0.92 -6.23 44.02
N CYS A 446 1.63 -7.00 43.18
CA CYS A 446 2.79 -7.76 43.64
C CYS A 446 3.90 -6.85 44.20
N GLY A 447 4.12 -5.68 43.60
CA GLY A 447 5.08 -4.68 44.11
C GLY A 447 4.66 -4.10 45.45
N MET A 448 3.36 -3.79 45.61
CA MET A 448 2.83 -3.29 46.88
C MET A 448 2.95 -4.33 48.01
N ILE A 449 2.58 -5.58 47.73
CA ILE A 449 2.70 -6.67 48.72
C ILE A 449 4.17 -6.89 49.07
N ASN A 450 5.06 -6.90 48.09
CA ASN A 450 6.50 -7.05 48.36
C ASN A 450 7.08 -5.91 49.19
N TYR A 451 6.62 -4.67 48.96
CA TYR A 451 7.02 -3.50 49.78
C TYR A 451 6.51 -3.57 51.21
N LEU A 452 5.26 -4.04 51.40
CA LEU A 452 4.65 -4.15 52.73
C LEU A 452 5.24 -5.29 53.59
N MET A 453 5.70 -6.38 52.94
CA MET A 453 6.24 -7.55 53.65
C MET A 453 7.71 -7.44 54.04
N LEU A 454 8.36 -6.31 53.76
CA LEU A 454 9.74 -5.93 54.21
C LEU A 454 10.85 -6.94 53.90
N GLU A 455 10.59 -8.02 53.15
CA GLU A 455 11.61 -8.99 52.76
C GLU A 455 12.02 -8.79 51.30
N THR A 456 13.31 -8.84 51.09
CA THR A 456 14.06 -8.70 49.82
C THR A 456 13.23 -8.63 48.53
N LEU A 457 13.32 -7.54 47.81
CA LEU A 457 12.65 -7.20 46.50
C LEU A 457 12.77 -8.27 45.39
N ASN A 458 13.26 -9.46 45.67
CA ASN A 458 13.62 -10.44 44.65
C ASN A 458 12.41 -11.10 43.96
N TRP A 459 11.34 -11.45 44.70
CA TRP A 459 10.19 -12.14 44.08
C TRP A 459 9.32 -11.22 43.22
N PHE A 460 9.27 -9.91 43.54
CA PHE A 460 8.59 -8.92 42.70
C PHE A 460 9.11 -8.92 41.27
N TRP A 461 10.43 -8.99 41.09
CA TRP A 461 11.03 -9.01 39.76
C TRP A 461 10.63 -10.25 38.95
N PHE A 462 10.42 -11.40 39.60
CA PHE A 462 9.90 -12.61 38.95
C PHE A 462 8.45 -12.43 38.49
N ALA A 463 7.60 -11.85 39.35
CA ALA A 463 6.21 -11.58 39.00
C ALA A 463 6.10 -10.56 37.85
N ALA A 464 6.87 -9.48 37.92
CA ALA A 464 6.91 -8.43 36.88
C ALA A 464 7.44 -8.99 35.54
N ALA A 465 8.50 -9.78 35.58
CA ALA A 465 9.03 -10.45 34.39
C ALA A 465 8.02 -11.45 33.80
N GLY A 466 7.34 -12.23 34.62
CA GLY A 466 6.26 -13.13 34.21
C GLY A 466 5.11 -12.39 33.52
N CYS A 467 4.65 -11.27 34.08
CA CYS A 467 3.65 -10.41 33.46
C CYS A 467 4.13 -9.82 32.14
N ALA A 468 5.37 -9.37 32.08
CA ALA A 468 5.95 -8.84 30.83
C ALA A 468 6.07 -9.91 29.75
N CYS A 469 6.48 -11.14 30.09
CA CYS A 469 6.54 -12.27 29.20
C CYS A 469 5.14 -12.64 28.65
N ALA A 470 4.15 -12.77 29.54
CA ALA A 470 2.76 -13.06 29.16
C ALA A 470 2.20 -11.96 28.25
N TRP A 471 2.44 -10.70 28.58
CA TRP A 471 2.04 -9.57 27.76
C TRP A 471 2.65 -9.62 26.36
N LEU A 472 3.96 -9.90 26.26
CA LEU A 472 4.66 -9.99 24.98
C LEU A 472 4.11 -11.14 24.11
N VAL A 473 3.94 -12.32 24.68
CA VAL A 473 3.41 -13.52 23.99
C VAL A 473 2.02 -13.26 23.44
N VAL A 474 1.11 -12.73 24.28
CA VAL A 474 -0.27 -12.44 23.87
C VAL A 474 -0.34 -11.33 22.79
N ASN A 475 0.45 -10.26 22.96
CA ASN A 475 0.50 -9.21 21.94
C ASN A 475 0.98 -9.73 20.59
N VAL A 476 2.07 -10.51 20.57
CA VAL A 476 2.57 -11.08 19.32
C VAL A 476 1.57 -12.06 18.71
N ALA A 477 0.92 -12.90 19.53
CA ALA A 477 -0.15 -13.80 19.09
C ALA A 477 -1.29 -13.00 18.44
N TYR A 478 -1.70 -11.90 19.05
CA TYR A 478 -2.75 -11.03 18.51
C TYR A 478 -2.35 -10.36 17.18
N PHE A 479 -1.15 -9.78 17.11
CA PHE A 479 -0.68 -9.13 15.89
C PHE A 479 -0.43 -10.12 14.73
N LYS A 480 -0.09 -11.39 15.03
CA LYS A 480 0.16 -12.43 14.03
C LYS A 480 -1.02 -13.39 13.81
N ARG A 481 -2.18 -13.19 14.47
CA ARG A 481 -3.34 -14.09 14.45
C ARG A 481 -3.92 -14.40 13.07
N ARG A 482 -3.63 -13.55 12.07
CA ARG A 482 -4.13 -13.72 10.69
C ARG A 482 -3.42 -14.83 9.93
N ASN A 483 -2.22 -15.22 10.38
CA ASN A 483 -1.47 -16.33 9.80
C ASN A 483 -0.96 -17.21 10.95
N ILE A 484 -1.66 -18.33 11.16
CA ILE A 484 -1.40 -19.23 12.29
C ILE A 484 0.01 -19.83 12.21
N LEU A 485 0.47 -20.23 11.02
CA LEU A 485 1.80 -20.82 10.84
C LEU A 485 2.91 -19.83 11.16
N LYS A 486 2.74 -18.60 10.72
CA LYS A 486 3.66 -17.49 11.04
C LYS A 486 3.65 -17.17 12.54
N ASN A 487 2.48 -17.21 13.15
CA ASN A 487 2.33 -17.00 14.59
C ASN A 487 3.09 -18.08 15.37
N LEU A 488 2.90 -19.36 15.04
CA LEU A 488 3.60 -20.49 15.65
C LEU A 488 5.12 -20.34 15.62
N THR A 489 5.68 -19.98 14.47
CA THR A 489 7.14 -19.79 14.33
C THR A 489 7.65 -18.62 15.18
N TRP A 490 6.90 -17.50 15.25
CA TRP A 490 7.25 -16.37 16.11
C TRP A 490 7.14 -16.71 17.58
N GLN A 491 6.10 -17.46 17.99
CA GLN A 491 5.93 -17.91 19.38
C GLN A 491 7.09 -18.83 19.81
N LEU A 492 7.50 -19.76 18.95
CA LEU A 492 8.67 -20.60 19.23
C LEU A 492 9.91 -19.75 19.56
N LEU A 493 10.23 -18.78 18.71
CA LEU A 493 11.42 -17.92 18.91
C LEU A 493 11.30 -17.08 20.18
N ILE A 494 10.15 -16.46 20.43
CA ILE A 494 9.94 -15.59 21.59
C ILE A 494 9.99 -16.41 22.87
N ILE A 495 9.26 -17.53 22.95
CA ILE A 495 9.25 -18.39 24.13
C ILE A 495 10.66 -18.92 24.41
N THR A 496 11.38 -19.37 23.38
CA THR A 496 12.76 -19.83 23.55
C THR A 496 13.65 -18.73 24.13
N VAL A 497 13.63 -17.53 23.56
CA VAL A 497 14.44 -16.39 24.06
C VAL A 497 14.07 -16.05 25.50
N LEU A 498 12.77 -15.98 25.81
CA LEU A 498 12.30 -15.68 27.17
C LEU A 498 12.74 -16.75 28.19
N CYS A 499 12.65 -18.04 27.81
CA CYS A 499 13.11 -19.13 28.65
C CYS A 499 14.64 -19.13 28.85
N VAL A 500 15.40 -18.79 27.83
CA VAL A 500 16.87 -18.64 27.94
C VAL A 500 17.23 -17.48 28.87
N LEU A 501 16.56 -16.34 28.74
CA LEU A 501 16.76 -15.21 29.64
C LEU A 501 16.40 -15.59 31.08
N TRP A 502 15.28 -16.27 31.27
CA TRP A 502 14.84 -16.72 32.58
C TRP A 502 15.83 -17.70 33.21
N ASP A 503 16.32 -18.70 32.45
CA ASP A 503 17.34 -19.66 32.89
C ASP A 503 18.65 -18.95 33.29
N HIS A 504 19.04 -17.94 32.49
CA HIS A 504 20.22 -17.12 32.80
C HIS A 504 20.09 -16.36 34.13
N PHE A 505 18.94 -15.68 34.35
CA PHE A 505 18.72 -14.91 35.58
C PHE A 505 18.49 -15.78 36.83
N THR A 506 18.10 -17.05 36.66
CA THR A 506 17.89 -17.99 37.77
C THR A 506 19.12 -18.86 38.09
N GLY A 507 20.28 -18.55 37.52
CA GLY A 507 21.55 -19.21 37.82
C GLY A 507 21.95 -20.32 36.83
N TRP A 508 21.53 -20.19 35.59
CA TRP A 508 21.88 -21.04 34.45
C TRP A 508 21.90 -22.55 34.72
N LYS A 509 20.77 -23.19 34.62
CA LYS A 509 20.61 -24.65 34.74
C LYS A 509 20.58 -25.37 33.38
N GLY A 510 20.52 -24.63 32.28
CA GLY A 510 20.53 -25.16 30.91
C GLY A 510 19.20 -25.74 30.42
N TRP A 511 18.13 -25.78 31.25
CA TRP A 511 16.85 -26.42 30.90
C TRP A 511 16.17 -25.79 29.70
N SER A 512 16.37 -24.52 29.46
CA SER A 512 15.81 -23.78 28.33
C SER A 512 16.32 -24.31 26.99
N ILE A 513 17.61 -24.60 26.90
CA ILE A 513 18.28 -25.11 25.68
C ILE A 513 18.14 -26.62 25.59
N ASP A 514 18.21 -27.34 26.73
CA ASP A 514 18.17 -28.79 26.76
C ASP A 514 16.79 -29.36 26.43
N PHE A 515 15.72 -28.67 26.87
CA PHE A 515 14.34 -29.18 26.76
C PHE A 515 13.39 -28.25 26.01
N VAL A 516 13.30 -26.96 26.37
CA VAL A 516 12.28 -26.07 25.81
C VAL A 516 12.49 -25.85 24.32
N PHE A 517 13.70 -25.57 23.92
CA PHE A 517 14.02 -25.30 22.53
C PHE A 517 13.81 -26.52 21.61
N PRO A 518 14.36 -27.70 21.92
CA PRO A 518 14.13 -28.90 21.10
C PRO A 518 12.67 -29.34 21.06
N PHE A 519 11.98 -29.44 22.21
CA PHE A 519 10.59 -29.87 22.25
C PHE A 519 9.64 -28.85 21.64
N GLY A 520 9.88 -27.54 21.85
CA GLY A 520 9.13 -26.47 21.21
C GLY A 520 9.24 -26.54 19.67
N THR A 521 10.44 -26.79 19.16
CA THR A 521 10.67 -26.95 17.72
C THR A 521 9.97 -28.19 17.16
N LEU A 522 10.05 -29.34 17.86
CA LEU A 522 9.33 -30.57 17.47
C LEU A 522 7.81 -30.35 17.47
N THR A 523 7.29 -29.62 18.45
CA THR A 523 5.87 -29.27 18.53
C THR A 523 5.45 -28.44 17.31
N VAL A 524 6.24 -27.43 16.94
CA VAL A 524 5.96 -26.60 15.76
C VAL A 524 6.05 -27.44 14.46
N LEU A 525 7.07 -28.27 14.31
CA LEU A 525 7.23 -29.17 13.16
C LEU A 525 6.04 -30.12 12.98
N GLY A 526 5.54 -30.70 14.07
CA GLY A 526 4.37 -31.57 14.05
C GLY A 526 3.05 -30.84 13.83
N SER A 527 2.92 -29.62 14.36
CA SER A 527 1.71 -28.80 14.24
C SER A 527 1.48 -28.25 12.84
N ILE A 528 2.54 -27.92 12.10
CA ILE A 528 2.44 -27.32 10.74
C ILE A 528 1.64 -28.21 9.79
N PRO A 529 1.97 -29.53 9.59
CA PRO A 529 1.19 -30.40 8.71
C PRO A 529 -0.25 -30.59 9.16
N VAL A 530 -0.49 -30.69 10.48
CA VAL A 530 -1.83 -30.84 11.05
C VAL A 530 -2.69 -29.61 10.74
N ILE A 531 -2.17 -28.42 10.99
CA ILE A 531 -2.86 -27.16 10.69
C ILE A 531 -3.10 -27.04 9.18
N ALA A 532 -2.11 -27.39 8.36
CA ALA A 532 -2.25 -27.38 6.92
C ALA A 532 -3.40 -28.29 6.44
N GLY A 533 -3.51 -29.49 6.99
CA GLY A 533 -4.60 -30.43 6.68
C GLY A 533 -5.96 -29.91 7.11
N VAL A 534 -6.09 -29.43 8.36
CA VAL A 534 -7.37 -28.93 8.91
C VAL A 534 -7.83 -27.64 8.21
N SER A 535 -6.88 -26.77 7.85
CA SER A 535 -7.18 -25.49 7.20
C SER A 535 -7.20 -25.57 5.67
N HIS A 536 -7.07 -26.77 5.10
CA HIS A 536 -7.01 -27.01 3.64
C HIS A 536 -6.02 -26.06 2.92
N LEU A 537 -4.83 -25.89 3.51
CA LEU A 537 -3.81 -25.01 2.94
C LEU A 537 -3.13 -25.70 1.75
N GLU A 538 -2.85 -24.92 0.70
CA GLU A 538 -2.08 -25.42 -0.43
C GLU A 538 -0.64 -25.77 -0.01
N THR A 539 -0.04 -26.74 -0.69
CA THR A 539 1.32 -27.25 -0.39
C THR A 539 2.34 -26.10 -0.32
N GLU A 540 2.27 -25.15 -1.24
CA GLU A 540 3.16 -23.99 -1.29
C GLU A 540 3.06 -23.07 -0.05
N GLU A 541 1.94 -23.07 0.67
CA GLU A 541 1.71 -22.17 1.81
C GLU A 541 2.41 -22.63 3.08
N TYR A 542 2.38 -23.93 3.36
CA TYR A 542 2.95 -24.45 4.59
C TYR A 542 4.41 -24.91 4.42
N LEU A 543 4.84 -25.28 3.19
CA LEU A 543 6.21 -25.72 2.91
C LEU A 543 7.27 -24.74 3.40
N TYR A 544 7.04 -23.45 3.20
CA TYR A 544 7.97 -22.42 3.66
C TYR A 544 8.14 -22.43 5.19
N TYR A 545 7.05 -22.51 5.93
CA TYR A 545 7.11 -22.54 7.40
C TYR A 545 7.69 -23.85 7.92
N LEU A 546 7.39 -24.95 7.23
CA LEU A 546 7.97 -26.26 7.53
C LEU A 546 9.49 -26.26 7.31
N LEU A 547 9.95 -25.69 6.19
CA LEU A 547 11.37 -25.50 5.91
C LEU A 547 12.05 -24.63 6.98
N GLN A 548 11.44 -23.52 7.33
CA GLN A 548 11.95 -22.61 8.36
C GLN A 548 12.04 -23.31 9.73
N ALA A 549 11.00 -24.03 10.14
CA ALA A 549 11.00 -24.78 11.40
C ALA A 549 12.06 -25.88 11.41
N ALA A 550 12.22 -26.60 10.30
CA ALA A 550 13.22 -27.65 10.17
C ALA A 550 14.67 -27.09 10.19
N MET A 551 14.91 -25.93 9.56
CA MET A 551 16.21 -25.24 9.68
C MET A 551 16.52 -24.82 11.12
N ILE A 552 15.51 -24.27 11.83
CA ILE A 552 15.64 -23.94 13.26
C ILE A 552 15.94 -25.20 14.06
N GLY A 553 15.31 -26.33 13.75
CA GLY A 553 15.52 -27.60 14.43
C GLY A 553 16.88 -28.27 14.17
N CYS A 554 17.68 -27.74 13.24
CA CYS A 554 19.09 -28.14 13.08
C CYS A 554 20.03 -27.35 14.01
N ILE A 555 19.59 -26.24 14.62
CA ILE A 555 20.42 -25.43 15.53
C ILE A 555 20.89 -26.24 16.75
N PRO A 556 20.09 -27.13 17.39
CA PRO A 556 20.55 -27.95 18.52
C PRO A 556 21.81 -28.79 18.21
N ALA A 557 22.02 -29.23 16.95
CA ALA A 557 23.25 -29.91 16.58
C ALA A 557 24.50 -29.03 16.74
N ILE A 558 24.36 -27.74 16.39
CA ILE A 558 25.45 -26.76 16.57
C ILE A 558 25.70 -26.53 18.07
N LEU A 559 24.62 -26.45 18.88
CA LEU A 559 24.72 -26.26 20.33
C LEU A 559 25.38 -27.48 21.03
N ILE A 560 25.12 -28.70 20.55
CA ILE A 560 25.81 -29.91 21.01
C ILE A 560 27.32 -29.83 20.67
N TRP A 561 27.62 -29.41 19.42
CA TRP A 561 29.01 -29.33 18.96
C TRP A 561 29.85 -28.34 19.76
N ILE A 562 29.30 -27.21 20.12
CA ILE A 562 29.95 -26.20 21.00
C ILE A 562 29.82 -26.51 22.49
N ARG A 563 29.26 -27.68 22.88
CA ARG A 563 29.14 -28.22 24.24
C ARG A 563 28.37 -27.36 25.22
N ILE A 564 27.33 -26.65 24.74
CA ILE A 564 26.44 -25.86 25.58
C ILE A 564 25.28 -26.70 26.17
N VAL A 565 24.93 -27.79 25.47
CA VAL A 565 23.84 -28.71 25.85
C VAL A 565 24.34 -29.72 26.87
N HIS A 566 23.63 -29.87 27.99
CA HIS A 566 23.94 -30.84 29.03
C HIS A 566 23.23 -32.19 28.79
N TYR A 567 21.94 -32.15 28.41
CA TYR A 567 21.13 -33.31 28.07
C TYR A 567 20.94 -33.40 26.57
N THR A 568 21.69 -34.27 25.90
CA THR A 568 21.79 -34.34 24.44
C THR A 568 20.58 -35.00 23.76
N LEU A 569 19.84 -35.88 24.45
CA LEU A 569 18.77 -36.70 23.83
C LEU A 569 17.66 -35.85 23.13
N PRO A 570 17.05 -34.84 23.74
CA PRO A 570 16.04 -34.04 23.07
C PRO A 570 16.58 -33.29 21.84
N SER A 571 17.80 -32.80 21.94
CA SER A 571 18.51 -32.11 20.87
C SER A 571 18.84 -33.01 19.69
N VAL A 572 19.27 -34.24 19.95
CA VAL A 572 19.54 -35.26 18.90
C VAL A 572 18.25 -35.66 18.18
N LEU A 573 17.17 -35.92 18.94
CA LEU A 573 15.86 -36.23 18.35
C LEU A 573 15.34 -35.08 17.49
N CYS A 574 15.42 -33.84 18.00
CA CYS A 574 14.99 -32.65 17.26
C CYS A 574 15.76 -32.49 15.95
N THR A 575 17.08 -32.60 16.00
CA THR A 575 17.95 -32.50 14.82
C THR A 575 17.70 -33.64 13.83
N GLY A 576 17.56 -34.87 14.29
CA GLY A 576 17.27 -36.04 13.44
C GLY A 576 15.95 -35.92 12.69
N ILE A 577 14.87 -35.54 13.40
CA ILE A 577 13.56 -35.33 12.80
C ILE A 577 13.60 -34.15 11.81
N SER A 578 14.25 -33.06 12.19
CA SER A 578 14.38 -31.88 11.33
C SER A 578 15.12 -32.19 10.05
N PHE A 579 16.20 -32.99 10.13
CA PHE A 579 16.95 -33.45 8.97
C PHE A 579 16.11 -34.36 8.07
N LEU A 580 15.34 -35.29 8.64
CA LEU A 580 14.42 -36.15 7.88
C LEU A 580 13.34 -35.32 7.16
N VAL A 581 12.79 -34.30 7.81
CA VAL A 581 11.83 -33.38 7.18
C VAL A 581 12.48 -32.65 6.00
N LEU A 582 13.68 -32.10 6.18
CA LEU A 582 14.42 -31.42 5.11
C LEU A 582 14.71 -32.39 3.94
N ALA A 583 15.20 -33.58 4.24
CA ALA A 583 15.48 -34.61 3.22
C ALA A 583 14.20 -34.99 2.47
N GLY A 584 13.07 -35.20 3.18
CA GLY A 584 11.77 -35.48 2.58
C GLY A 584 11.29 -34.37 1.65
N MET A 585 11.40 -33.12 2.07
CA MET A 585 11.06 -31.98 1.24
C MET A 585 11.90 -31.92 -0.05
N PHE A 586 13.18 -32.15 0.05
CA PHE A 586 14.08 -32.17 -1.13
C PHE A 586 13.87 -33.37 -2.06
N ILE A 587 13.51 -34.51 -1.52
CA ILE A 587 13.27 -35.73 -2.33
C ILE A 587 11.92 -35.67 -3.03
N PHE A 588 10.86 -35.39 -2.28
CA PHE A 588 9.49 -35.52 -2.78
C PHE A 588 8.93 -34.25 -3.40
N GLN A 589 9.43 -33.06 -2.99
CA GLN A 589 8.87 -31.75 -3.37
C GLN A 589 9.94 -30.77 -3.87
N LYS A 590 11.00 -31.25 -4.49
CA LYS A 590 12.16 -30.46 -4.93
C LYS A 590 11.77 -29.24 -5.80
N LYS A 591 10.84 -29.43 -6.77
CA LYS A 591 10.43 -28.34 -7.67
C LYS A 591 9.67 -27.25 -6.92
N ASP A 592 8.72 -27.63 -6.07
CA ASP A 592 7.87 -26.69 -5.33
C ASP A 592 8.66 -25.98 -4.23
N THR A 593 9.49 -26.72 -3.49
CA THR A 593 10.39 -26.16 -2.47
C THR A 593 11.36 -25.15 -3.08
N LEU A 594 12.00 -25.47 -4.21
CA LEU A 594 12.94 -24.57 -4.85
C LEU A 594 12.27 -23.34 -5.47
N SER A 595 11.08 -23.51 -6.03
CA SER A 595 10.29 -22.39 -6.59
C SER A 595 9.86 -21.42 -5.48
N GLU A 596 9.35 -21.93 -4.36
CA GLU A 596 8.98 -21.13 -3.20
C GLU A 596 10.18 -20.43 -2.57
N PHE A 597 11.31 -21.12 -2.49
CA PHE A 597 12.55 -20.53 -1.99
C PHE A 597 13.02 -19.36 -2.88
N ARG A 598 12.98 -19.52 -4.20
CA ARG A 598 13.30 -18.45 -5.16
C ARG A 598 12.34 -17.26 -5.05
N LYS A 599 11.03 -17.51 -4.95
CA LYS A 599 10.02 -16.46 -4.76
C LYS A 599 10.30 -15.63 -3.49
N LYS A 600 10.59 -16.31 -2.37
CA LYS A 600 10.78 -15.67 -1.05
C LYS A 600 12.14 -15.00 -0.90
N LEU A 601 13.20 -15.59 -1.43
CA LEU A 601 14.54 -15.01 -1.34
C LEU A 601 14.71 -13.81 -2.27
N ARG A 602 14.12 -13.83 -3.44
CA ARG A 602 14.28 -12.80 -4.49
C ARG A 602 15.54 -11.93 -4.26
N MET A 603 16.69 -12.48 -4.58
CA MET A 603 17.95 -11.74 -4.65
C MET A 603 18.14 -11.13 -6.03
#